data_a69c08f7d8a00a135adeaf362e99567a
#
_entry.id   a69c08f7d8a00a135adeaf362e99567a
#
_cell.length_a   1.000
_cell.length_b   1.000
_cell.length_c   1.000
_cell.angle_alpha   90.00
_cell.angle_beta   90.00
_cell.angle_gamma   90.00
#
_symmetry.space_group_name_H-M   'P 1'
#
loop_
_entity.id
_entity.type
_entity.pdbx_description
1 polymer ?
#
loop_
_entity_poly.entity_id
_entity_poly.type
_entity_poly.pdbx_seq_one_letter_code
_entity_poly.pdbx_strand_id
1 'polypeptide(L)'
;MGVRKLHMRQAYRIIPIYTADVSGVCSALYELGGMTVMHDPSGCNSTYNTHDEIRWYDQDSLIFISGLTDIDAIMGNDEKFLRDIEDVAEELKPKFIALASSPIPFMNGTDFPGLARALTAETGIPAFSVSTSGMHDYVYGAGLALSEIARHFTGAAEKRKRKLNLLGVTPLDFGPQPMVDAMKKRLEERGWEILSTWAMGDTLEELGRAGEAEVNLVVSSVGIPAANVLREKFGTPFLVGTPVEGYEGEISDALEKAAESPCEAFEDKKENSTEKSGAQISGEQEELWKVIPDQVIYLRKKDSPLSGFIPTPDITLIGEPVTMGSLAAVIEQKYRKKVQLLCSLEITEGLLRQEDEVIRGEEAMEEKLKTARIIVADPLYRPICPESATFYEMPHIAFSGRIYLKNLYNFRKTT
;
A
#
# COMPACT_ATOMS: atom_id res chain seq x y z
N MET A 1 -22.94 3.48 38.95
CA MET A 1 -21.46 3.52 39.01
C MET A 1 -20.97 3.25 37.58
N GLY A 2 -20.56 4.30 36.87
CA GLY A 2 -20.08 4.17 35.52
C GLY A 2 -18.67 3.57 35.54
N VAL A 3 -18.47 2.46 34.84
CA VAL A 3 -17.16 1.88 34.58
C VAL A 3 -16.40 2.89 33.71
N ARG A 4 -15.41 3.58 34.30
CA ARG A 4 -14.42 4.33 33.54
C ARG A 4 -13.74 3.33 32.59
N LYS A 5 -14.02 3.38 31.29
CA LYS A 5 -13.16 2.75 30.28
C LYS A 5 -11.76 3.32 30.51
N LEU A 6 -10.86 2.52 31.05
CA LEU A 6 -9.44 2.85 31.02
C LEU A 6 -9.08 3.03 29.53
N HIS A 7 -8.74 4.25 29.13
CA HIS A 7 -8.13 4.48 27.83
C HIS A 7 -6.77 3.78 27.87
N MET A 8 -6.67 2.63 27.20
CA MET A 8 -5.38 1.99 26.98
C MET A 8 -4.47 2.97 26.23
N ARG A 9 -3.21 3.04 26.66
CA ARG A 9 -2.24 3.93 26.04
C ARG A 9 -1.92 3.42 24.63
N GLN A 10 -1.98 4.30 23.66
CA GLN A 10 -1.53 4.04 22.28
C GLN A 10 0.00 4.24 22.14
N ALA A 11 0.75 3.90 23.18
CA ALA A 11 2.20 4.03 23.17
C ALA A 11 2.85 2.70 22.80
N TYR A 12 3.90 2.79 22.04
CA TYR A 12 4.77 1.68 21.65
C TYR A 12 6.06 1.76 22.47
N ARG A 13 6.49 0.66 23.08
CA ARG A 13 7.65 0.58 23.97
C ARG A 13 8.59 -0.56 23.61
N ILE A 14 8.07 -1.64 23.08
CA ILE A 14 8.76 -2.89 22.82
C ILE A 14 8.75 -3.20 21.32
N ILE A 15 7.57 -3.05 20.69
CA ILE A 15 7.43 -3.27 19.25
C ILE A 15 7.50 -1.94 18.48
N PRO A 16 8.00 -1.94 17.22
CA PRO A 16 7.99 -0.76 16.39
C PRO A 16 6.57 -0.39 15.92
N ILE A 17 6.47 0.72 15.22
CA ILE A 17 5.31 1.07 14.40
C ILE A 17 5.62 0.72 12.94
N TYR A 18 4.58 0.62 12.12
CA TYR A 18 4.74 0.48 10.67
C TYR A 18 5.40 1.72 10.07
N THR A 19 6.09 1.51 8.97
CA THR A 19 6.69 2.55 8.13
C THR A 19 5.65 3.63 7.75
N ALA A 20 6.09 4.90 7.76
CA ALA A 20 5.21 6.04 7.54
C ALA A 20 4.82 6.24 6.05
N ASP A 21 3.80 7.08 5.83
CA ASP A 21 3.24 7.41 4.52
C ASP A 21 4.29 7.95 3.53
N VAL A 22 5.20 8.81 3.98
CA VAL A 22 6.27 9.38 3.13
C VAL A 22 7.17 8.27 2.55
N SER A 23 7.57 7.30 3.38
CA SER A 23 8.32 6.12 2.92
C SER A 23 7.50 5.27 1.96
N GLY A 24 6.18 5.17 2.19
CA GLY A 24 5.25 4.51 1.29
C GLY A 24 5.25 5.12 -0.11
N VAL A 25 5.19 6.47 -0.20
CA VAL A 25 5.29 7.20 -1.48
C VAL A 25 6.59 6.86 -2.20
N CYS A 26 7.71 7.00 -1.49
CA CYS A 26 9.03 6.73 -2.07
C CYS A 26 9.15 5.29 -2.58
N SER A 27 8.66 4.32 -1.82
CA SER A 27 8.70 2.90 -2.20
C SER A 27 7.82 2.59 -3.41
N ALA A 28 6.63 3.23 -3.50
CA ALA A 28 5.71 3.03 -4.61
C ALA A 28 6.22 3.62 -5.94
N LEU A 29 6.98 4.73 -5.88
CA LEU A 29 7.47 5.45 -7.06
C LEU A 29 8.92 5.10 -7.45
N TYR A 30 9.59 4.26 -6.67
CA TYR A 30 11.02 4.00 -6.70
C TYR A 30 11.58 3.67 -8.09
N GLU A 31 10.92 2.78 -8.84
CA GLU A 31 11.41 2.23 -10.13
C GLU A 31 10.86 2.98 -11.35
N LEU A 32 10.01 3.99 -11.15
CA LEU A 32 9.25 4.60 -12.25
C LEU A 32 10.03 5.70 -13.01
N GLY A 33 11.25 6.03 -12.56
CA GLY A 33 12.10 7.04 -13.19
C GLY A 33 11.65 8.48 -12.93
N GLY A 34 10.79 8.70 -11.94
CA GLY A 34 10.41 10.01 -11.46
C GLY A 34 11.28 10.49 -10.31
N MET A 35 11.36 11.80 -10.12
CA MET A 35 12.01 12.42 -8.98
C MET A 35 11.01 12.59 -7.85
N THR A 36 11.23 11.87 -6.74
CA THR A 36 10.39 11.97 -5.53
C THR A 36 11.12 12.84 -4.50
N VAL A 37 10.51 13.95 -4.11
CA VAL A 37 11.09 14.89 -3.16
C VAL A 37 10.31 14.89 -1.85
N MET A 38 10.95 14.43 -0.79
CA MET A 38 10.46 14.56 0.58
C MET A 38 10.83 15.96 1.10
N HIS A 39 9.81 16.80 1.36
CA HIS A 39 10.07 18.10 1.99
C HIS A 39 10.21 17.90 3.49
N ASP A 40 11.46 17.87 3.96
CA ASP A 40 11.83 17.46 5.33
C ASP A 40 13.19 18.03 5.76
N PRO A 41 13.42 18.21 7.07
CA PRO A 41 14.74 18.53 7.62
C PRO A 41 15.81 17.44 7.47
N SER A 42 15.49 16.27 6.95
CA SER A 42 16.32 15.08 6.74
C SER A 42 16.56 14.18 7.97
N GLY A 43 16.19 14.59 9.16
CA GLY A 43 16.44 13.81 10.37
C GLY A 43 15.68 12.49 10.44
N CYS A 44 14.39 12.53 10.18
CA CYS A 44 13.51 11.35 10.28
C CYS A 44 13.48 10.52 8.98
N ASN A 45 13.33 11.19 7.83
CA ASN A 45 13.16 10.49 6.55
C ASN A 45 14.46 9.88 5.98
N SER A 46 15.62 10.22 6.52
CA SER A 46 16.88 9.56 6.15
C SER A 46 16.92 8.06 6.53
N THR A 47 16.04 7.60 7.42
CA THR A 47 15.91 6.17 7.76
C THR A 47 15.29 5.36 6.63
N TYR A 48 14.56 5.99 5.71
CA TYR A 48 13.98 5.34 4.55
C TYR A 48 14.99 4.49 3.77
N ASN A 49 16.14 5.06 3.41
CA ASN A 49 17.17 4.38 2.64
C ASN A 49 17.92 3.30 3.42
N THR A 50 18.00 3.41 4.73
CA THR A 50 18.77 2.46 5.56
C THR A 50 17.92 1.34 6.14
N HIS A 51 16.62 1.55 6.34
CA HIS A 51 15.73 0.62 7.02
C HIS A 51 14.61 0.09 6.13
N ASP A 52 13.84 0.98 5.47
CA ASP A 52 12.60 0.60 4.80
C ASP A 52 12.82 0.08 3.36
N GLU A 53 13.69 0.74 2.57
CA GLU A 53 13.83 0.41 1.16
C GLU A 53 14.88 -0.67 0.92
N ILE A 54 14.43 -1.85 0.54
CA ILE A 54 15.30 -3.01 0.32
C ILE A 54 16.12 -2.94 -0.96
N ARG A 55 15.70 -2.13 -1.95
CA ARG A 55 16.35 -1.97 -3.25
C ARG A 55 17.46 -0.93 -3.26
N TRP A 56 17.61 -0.15 -2.17
CA TRP A 56 18.49 1.02 -2.10
C TRP A 56 19.92 0.79 -2.56
N TYR A 57 20.47 -0.39 -2.33
CA TYR A 57 21.85 -0.74 -2.72
C TYR A 57 21.95 -1.44 -4.07
N ASP A 58 20.84 -1.89 -4.63
CA ASP A 58 20.81 -2.72 -5.83
C ASP A 58 20.26 -1.96 -7.05
N GLN A 59 19.51 -0.86 -6.83
CA GLN A 59 18.87 -0.08 -7.89
C GLN A 59 19.01 1.41 -7.59
N ASP A 60 19.37 2.18 -8.60
CA ASP A 60 19.37 3.63 -8.54
C ASP A 60 17.94 4.18 -8.56
N SER A 61 17.70 5.26 -7.80
CA SER A 61 16.44 5.97 -7.76
C SER A 61 16.65 7.46 -7.52
N LEU A 62 15.70 8.28 -8.01
CA LEU A 62 15.72 9.73 -7.86
C LEU A 62 14.90 10.16 -6.65
N ILE A 63 15.34 9.78 -5.44
CA ILE A 63 14.69 10.14 -4.19
C ILE A 63 15.54 11.15 -3.45
N PHE A 64 14.92 12.30 -3.11
CA PHE A 64 15.58 13.43 -2.51
C PHE A 64 14.89 13.87 -1.23
N ILE A 65 15.66 14.47 -0.33
CA ILE A 65 15.17 15.19 0.84
C ILE A 65 15.59 16.65 0.68
N SER A 66 14.64 17.58 0.83
CA SER A 66 14.88 19.00 0.58
C SER A 66 15.85 19.68 1.55
N GLY A 67 16.12 19.07 2.71
CA GLY A 67 16.97 19.66 3.72
C GLY A 67 16.39 20.95 4.33
N LEU A 68 15.08 20.95 4.64
CA LEU A 68 14.38 22.07 5.25
C LEU A 68 15.10 22.55 6.52
N THR A 69 15.51 23.81 6.55
CA THR A 69 16.13 24.43 7.73
C THR A 69 15.09 25.01 8.67
N ASP A 70 15.47 25.24 9.94
CA ASP A 70 14.60 25.91 10.92
C ASP A 70 14.12 27.28 10.44
N ILE A 71 14.99 28.03 9.75
CA ILE A 71 14.65 29.34 9.20
C ILE A 71 13.65 29.21 8.07
N ASP A 72 13.86 28.28 7.13
CA ASP A 72 12.93 28.01 6.03
C ASP A 72 11.56 27.56 6.57
N ALA A 73 11.53 26.74 7.63
CA ALA A 73 10.30 26.28 8.26
C ALA A 73 9.50 27.41 8.93
N ILE A 74 10.19 28.42 9.53
CA ILE A 74 9.54 29.52 10.23
C ILE A 74 9.11 30.64 9.26
N MET A 75 9.97 31.00 8.31
CA MET A 75 9.76 32.15 7.41
C MET A 75 9.01 31.79 6.12
N GLY A 76 9.00 30.52 5.76
CA GLY A 76 8.64 30.06 4.42
C GLY A 76 9.76 30.37 3.41
N ASN A 77 10.07 29.43 2.53
CA ASN A 77 11.05 29.65 1.45
C ASN A 77 10.73 28.77 0.23
N ASP A 78 9.53 28.93 -0.29
CA ASP A 78 9.05 28.16 -1.44
C ASP A 78 9.91 28.40 -2.68
N GLU A 79 10.42 29.64 -2.87
CA GLU A 79 11.29 29.97 -4.01
C GLU A 79 12.60 29.17 -4.01
N LYS A 80 13.20 28.97 -2.85
CA LYS A 80 14.41 28.14 -2.72
C LYS A 80 14.09 26.69 -3.02
N PHE A 81 12.98 26.18 -2.46
CA PHE A 81 12.53 24.80 -2.65
C PHE A 81 12.27 24.49 -4.13
N LEU A 82 11.57 25.39 -4.84
CA LEU A 82 11.32 25.26 -6.29
C LEU A 82 12.63 25.27 -7.07
N ARG A 83 13.49 26.25 -6.84
CA ARG A 83 14.78 26.38 -7.53
C ARG A 83 15.69 25.17 -7.35
N ASP A 84 15.81 24.67 -6.12
CA ASP A 84 16.62 23.48 -5.83
C ASP A 84 16.12 22.25 -6.60
N ILE A 85 14.80 22.12 -6.78
CA ILE A 85 14.19 21.03 -7.57
C ILE A 85 14.41 21.25 -9.07
N GLU A 86 14.24 22.47 -9.57
CA GLU A 86 14.44 22.83 -10.97
C GLU A 86 15.87 22.56 -11.43
N ASP A 87 16.86 22.98 -10.65
CA ASP A 87 18.28 22.76 -10.94
C ASP A 87 18.58 21.25 -11.07
N VAL A 88 18.06 20.44 -10.17
CA VAL A 88 18.24 18.99 -10.20
C VAL A 88 17.44 18.35 -11.36
N ALA A 89 16.24 18.84 -11.63
CA ALA A 89 15.40 18.31 -12.71
C ALA A 89 15.98 18.61 -14.10
N GLU A 90 16.64 19.77 -14.28
CA GLU A 90 17.35 20.11 -15.53
C GLU A 90 18.52 19.14 -15.81
N GLU A 91 19.24 18.74 -14.76
CA GLU A 91 20.37 17.81 -14.87
C GLU A 91 19.91 16.37 -15.09
N LEU A 92 18.95 15.89 -14.28
CA LEU A 92 18.57 14.48 -14.23
C LEU A 92 17.44 14.10 -15.19
N LYS A 93 16.65 15.07 -15.66
CA LYS A 93 15.53 14.89 -16.59
C LYS A 93 14.56 13.76 -16.21
N PRO A 94 13.98 13.82 -15.00
CA PRO A 94 13.07 12.79 -14.53
C PRO A 94 11.80 12.72 -15.40
N LYS A 95 11.11 11.57 -15.41
CA LYS A 95 9.86 11.41 -16.12
C LYS A 95 8.70 12.19 -15.48
N PHE A 96 8.77 12.43 -14.19
CA PHE A 96 7.85 13.23 -13.40
C PHE A 96 8.52 13.73 -12.12
N ILE A 97 7.86 14.67 -11.43
CA ILE A 97 8.27 15.15 -10.12
C ILE A 97 7.12 14.89 -9.15
N ALA A 98 7.38 14.18 -8.04
CA ALA A 98 6.42 13.91 -6.99
C ALA A 98 6.85 14.57 -5.69
N LEU A 99 5.95 15.37 -5.09
CA LEU A 99 6.21 16.07 -3.83
C LEU A 99 5.49 15.35 -2.67
N ALA A 100 6.23 15.04 -1.60
CA ALA A 100 5.70 14.42 -0.40
C ALA A 100 6.01 15.27 0.83
N SER A 101 5.01 15.49 1.69
CA SER A 101 5.12 16.29 2.91
C SER A 101 5.51 15.45 4.11
N SER A 102 6.45 15.94 4.91
CA SER A 102 6.69 15.49 6.28
C SER A 102 5.84 16.28 7.28
N PRO A 103 5.86 15.95 8.60
CA PRO A 103 5.01 16.64 9.57
C PRO A 103 5.20 18.16 9.64
N ILE A 104 6.42 18.68 9.47
CA ILE A 104 6.68 20.12 9.63
C ILE A 104 6.04 20.94 8.50
N PRO A 105 6.29 20.69 7.22
CA PRO A 105 5.61 21.39 6.13
C PRO A 105 4.09 21.21 6.14
N PHE A 106 3.62 20.02 6.52
CA PHE A 106 2.18 19.77 6.68
C PHE A 106 1.57 20.70 7.74
N MET A 107 2.19 20.81 8.93
CA MET A 107 1.71 21.68 10.01
C MET A 107 1.80 23.18 9.64
N ASN A 108 2.77 23.55 8.83
CA ASN A 108 2.93 24.92 8.33
C ASN A 108 1.92 25.28 7.24
N GLY A 109 1.20 24.31 6.69
CA GLY A 109 0.20 24.52 5.63
C GLY A 109 0.81 24.84 4.27
N THR A 110 2.00 24.28 3.95
CA THR A 110 2.64 24.42 2.64
C THR A 110 1.70 23.98 1.51
N ASP A 111 1.51 24.82 0.49
CA ASP A 111 0.65 24.52 -0.67
C ASP A 111 1.36 23.62 -1.70
N PHE A 112 1.51 22.34 -1.39
CA PHE A 112 2.14 21.39 -2.30
C PHE A 112 1.44 21.27 -3.66
N PRO A 113 0.11 21.31 -3.78
CA PRO A 113 -0.54 21.37 -5.09
C PRO A 113 -0.14 22.62 -5.90
N GLY A 114 0.01 23.76 -5.25
CA GLY A 114 0.48 25.00 -5.87
C GLY A 114 1.91 24.88 -6.37
N LEU A 115 2.81 24.35 -5.52
CA LEU A 115 4.21 24.10 -5.87
C LEU A 115 4.35 23.12 -7.03
N ALA A 116 3.57 22.03 -7.07
CA ALA A 116 3.58 21.08 -8.18
C ALA A 116 3.12 21.73 -9.51
N ARG A 117 2.11 22.61 -9.48
CA ARG A 117 1.70 23.37 -10.67
C ARG A 117 2.80 24.31 -11.16
N ALA A 118 3.48 25.01 -10.24
CA ALA A 118 4.60 25.88 -10.58
C ALA A 118 5.73 25.09 -11.25
N LEU A 119 6.17 23.98 -10.64
CA LEU A 119 7.19 23.09 -11.22
C LEU A 119 6.82 22.60 -12.62
N THR A 120 5.56 22.18 -12.83
CA THR A 120 5.11 21.76 -14.15
C THR A 120 5.22 22.90 -15.17
N ALA A 121 4.85 24.13 -14.79
CA ALA A 121 4.89 25.29 -15.68
C ALA A 121 6.31 25.73 -16.02
N GLU A 122 7.24 25.64 -15.09
CA GLU A 122 8.62 26.10 -15.22
C GLU A 122 9.54 25.09 -15.87
N THR A 123 9.39 23.79 -15.51
CA THR A 123 10.26 22.73 -16.05
C THR A 123 9.69 22.02 -17.28
N GLY A 124 8.37 22.12 -17.52
CA GLY A 124 7.68 21.30 -18.53
C GLY A 124 7.57 19.81 -18.17
N ILE A 125 8.06 19.40 -17.00
CA ILE A 125 7.97 18.02 -16.51
C ILE A 125 6.67 17.90 -15.71
N PRO A 126 5.85 16.86 -15.92
CA PRO A 126 4.65 16.62 -15.11
C PRO A 126 5.00 16.52 -13.63
N ALA A 127 4.43 17.40 -12.80
CA ALA A 127 4.63 17.37 -11.36
C ALA A 127 3.29 17.24 -10.63
N PHE A 128 3.27 16.48 -9.53
CA PHE A 128 2.12 16.28 -8.68
C PHE A 128 2.52 16.19 -7.20
N SER A 129 1.58 16.43 -6.33
CA SER A 129 1.79 16.26 -4.89
C SER A 129 1.01 15.05 -4.38
N VAL A 130 1.59 14.36 -3.41
CA VAL A 130 0.93 13.30 -2.64
C VAL A 130 0.65 13.85 -1.25
N SER A 131 -0.62 13.82 -0.82
CA SER A 131 -1.03 14.40 0.46
C SER A 131 -0.61 13.52 1.63
N THR A 132 0.68 13.60 1.98
CA THR A 132 1.27 12.94 3.15
C THR A 132 1.44 13.94 4.30
N SER A 133 1.60 13.42 5.50
CA SER A 133 1.81 14.21 6.71
C SER A 133 2.85 13.60 7.66
N GLY A 134 3.37 12.42 7.33
CA GLY A 134 4.21 11.62 8.23
C GLY A 134 3.45 11.01 9.41
N MET A 135 2.11 11.12 9.44
CA MET A 135 1.26 10.63 10.54
C MET A 135 0.42 9.40 10.17
N HIS A 136 0.33 9.08 8.88
CA HIS A 136 -0.30 7.88 8.36
C HIS A 136 0.73 6.78 8.17
N ASP A 137 0.27 5.54 8.01
CA ASP A 137 1.16 4.44 7.65
C ASP A 137 1.46 4.39 6.14
N TYR A 138 2.37 3.50 5.75
CA TYR A 138 2.84 3.36 4.36
C TYR A 138 1.71 3.03 3.37
N VAL A 139 0.66 2.33 3.81
CA VAL A 139 -0.47 1.95 2.94
C VAL A 139 -1.11 3.20 2.36
N TYR A 140 -1.34 4.21 3.22
CA TYR A 140 -1.92 5.49 2.83
C TYR A 140 -1.07 6.20 1.77
N GLY A 141 0.21 6.44 2.07
CA GLY A 141 1.11 7.17 1.17
C GLY A 141 1.35 6.45 -0.16
N ALA A 142 1.64 5.16 -0.10
CA ALA A 142 1.88 4.35 -1.31
C ALA A 142 0.61 4.26 -2.19
N GLY A 143 -0.56 4.09 -1.56
CA GLY A 143 -1.83 4.02 -2.28
C GLY A 143 -2.16 5.32 -3.02
N LEU A 144 -1.98 6.47 -2.36
CA LEU A 144 -2.17 7.77 -3.00
C LEU A 144 -1.16 8.00 -4.13
N ALA A 145 0.11 7.66 -3.93
CA ALA A 145 1.12 7.79 -4.96
C ALA A 145 0.77 6.99 -6.23
N LEU A 146 0.35 5.73 -6.08
CA LEU A 146 -0.09 4.91 -7.20
C LEU A 146 -1.38 5.46 -7.85
N SER A 147 -2.29 6.07 -7.08
CA SER A 147 -3.47 6.71 -7.65
C SER A 147 -3.12 7.91 -8.52
N GLU A 148 -2.11 8.71 -8.14
CA GLU A 148 -1.62 9.82 -8.96
C GLU A 148 -0.95 9.32 -10.25
N ILE A 149 -0.18 8.23 -10.20
CA ILE A 149 0.32 7.56 -11.41
C ILE A 149 -0.85 7.12 -12.31
N ALA A 150 -1.89 6.53 -11.74
CA ALA A 150 -3.07 6.12 -12.50
C ALA A 150 -3.78 7.32 -13.17
N ARG A 151 -3.86 8.46 -12.48
CA ARG A 151 -4.49 9.68 -13.02
C ARG A 151 -3.70 10.29 -14.16
N HIS A 152 -2.39 10.46 -13.97
CA HIS A 152 -1.55 11.26 -14.86
C HIS A 152 -0.95 10.46 -16.02
N PHE A 153 -0.65 9.17 -15.84
CA PHE A 153 0.19 8.43 -16.78
C PHE A 153 -0.51 7.25 -17.47
N THR A 154 -1.78 6.97 -17.18
CA THR A 154 -2.49 5.89 -17.88
C THR A 154 -3.40 6.41 -18.98
N GLY A 155 -3.41 5.70 -20.10
CA GLY A 155 -4.22 6.01 -21.28
C GLY A 155 -5.36 5.03 -21.51
N ALA A 156 -6.44 5.51 -22.18
CA ALA A 156 -7.50 4.64 -22.65
C ALA A 156 -7.00 3.74 -23.79
N ALA A 157 -7.39 2.48 -23.79
CA ALA A 157 -7.02 1.52 -24.82
C ALA A 157 -8.10 0.44 -24.96
N GLU A 158 -8.05 -0.32 -26.07
CA GLU A 158 -8.90 -1.47 -26.26
C GLU A 158 -8.58 -2.58 -25.25
N LYS A 159 -9.60 -3.10 -24.59
CA LYS A 159 -9.46 -4.18 -23.61
C LYS A 159 -8.98 -5.47 -24.28
N ARG A 160 -8.00 -6.11 -23.69
CA ARG A 160 -7.44 -7.37 -24.16
C ARG A 160 -7.77 -8.51 -23.19
N LYS A 161 -8.38 -9.57 -23.74
CA LYS A 161 -8.78 -10.73 -22.96
C LYS A 161 -7.62 -11.39 -22.23
N ARG A 162 -7.87 -11.88 -21.03
CA ARG A 162 -6.89 -12.56 -20.17
C ARG A 162 -5.68 -11.71 -19.78
N LYS A 163 -5.80 -10.39 -19.86
CA LYS A 163 -4.76 -9.47 -19.38
C LYS A 163 -5.21 -8.81 -18.08
N LEU A 164 -4.30 -8.74 -17.14
CA LEU A 164 -4.54 -8.11 -15.85
C LEU A 164 -3.38 -7.22 -15.41
N ASN A 165 -3.68 -6.22 -14.60
CA ASN A 165 -2.71 -5.46 -13.85
C ASN A 165 -2.64 -6.00 -12.42
N LEU A 166 -1.42 -6.11 -11.85
CA LEU A 166 -1.19 -6.36 -10.43
C LEU A 166 -1.00 -5.04 -9.71
N LEU A 167 -1.90 -4.69 -8.81
CA LEU A 167 -1.89 -3.40 -8.12
C LEU A 167 -1.51 -3.57 -6.64
N GLY A 168 -0.61 -2.68 -6.16
CA GLY A 168 -0.17 -2.68 -4.78
C GLY A 168 1.00 -3.62 -4.47
N VAL A 169 1.84 -3.89 -5.47
CA VAL A 169 3.00 -4.78 -5.33
C VAL A 169 4.18 -3.99 -4.78
N THR A 170 4.12 -3.58 -3.51
CA THR A 170 5.22 -2.87 -2.87
C THR A 170 6.24 -3.84 -2.26
N PRO A 171 7.55 -3.49 -2.23
CA PRO A 171 8.52 -4.28 -1.51
C PRO A 171 8.27 -4.29 0.00
N LEU A 172 7.52 -3.31 0.51
CA LEU A 172 7.10 -3.24 1.91
C LEU A 172 6.20 -4.42 2.29
N ASP A 173 5.36 -4.90 1.36
CA ASP A 173 4.46 -6.05 1.55
C ASP A 173 5.07 -7.37 1.05
N PHE A 174 5.70 -7.34 -0.13
CA PHE A 174 6.08 -8.56 -0.85
C PHE A 174 7.59 -8.86 -0.80
N GLY A 175 8.37 -7.96 -0.22
CA GLY A 175 9.81 -8.15 -0.11
C GLY A 175 10.52 -8.11 -1.47
N PRO A 176 11.54 -8.99 -1.70
CA PRO A 176 12.37 -8.92 -2.90
C PRO A 176 11.66 -9.41 -4.16
N GLN A 177 12.08 -8.90 -5.33
CA GLN A 177 11.54 -9.20 -6.66
C GLN A 177 11.19 -10.68 -6.91
N PRO A 178 12.02 -11.68 -6.52
CA PRO A 178 11.69 -13.08 -6.72
C PRO A 178 10.37 -13.56 -6.08
N MET A 179 9.88 -12.87 -5.05
CA MET A 179 8.57 -13.18 -4.44
C MET A 179 7.43 -12.75 -5.38
N VAL A 180 7.59 -11.59 -6.01
CA VAL A 180 6.66 -11.07 -7.02
C VAL A 180 6.66 -11.94 -8.27
N ASP A 181 7.83 -12.34 -8.75
CA ASP A 181 7.97 -13.22 -9.91
C ASP A 181 7.25 -14.57 -9.69
N ALA A 182 7.35 -15.11 -8.48
CA ALA A 182 6.63 -16.34 -8.13
C ALA A 182 5.10 -16.12 -8.11
N MET A 183 4.62 -14.96 -7.68
CA MET A 183 3.20 -14.59 -7.71
C MET A 183 2.70 -14.44 -9.16
N LYS A 184 3.46 -13.72 -10.01
CA LYS A 184 3.16 -13.59 -11.46
C LYS A 184 3.06 -14.95 -12.12
N LYS A 185 4.05 -15.82 -11.91
CA LYS A 185 4.11 -17.17 -12.49
C LYS A 185 2.87 -18.01 -12.15
N ARG A 186 2.37 -17.96 -10.91
CA ARG A 186 1.15 -18.70 -10.52
C ARG A 186 -0.07 -18.27 -11.32
N LEU A 187 -0.21 -16.99 -11.62
CA LEU A 187 -1.30 -16.46 -12.45
C LEU A 187 -1.11 -16.79 -13.93
N GLU A 188 0.12 -16.74 -14.43
CA GLU A 188 0.47 -17.12 -15.80
C GLU A 188 0.19 -18.61 -16.07
N GLU A 189 0.47 -19.47 -15.11
CA GLU A 189 0.12 -20.91 -15.18
C GLU A 189 -1.39 -21.16 -15.24
N ARG A 190 -2.21 -20.18 -14.85
CA ARG A 190 -3.68 -20.17 -14.99
C ARG A 190 -4.17 -19.49 -16.27
N GLY A 191 -3.24 -19.08 -17.14
CA GLY A 191 -3.53 -18.48 -18.44
C GLY A 191 -3.81 -16.98 -18.40
N TRP A 192 -3.44 -16.30 -17.32
CA TRP A 192 -3.46 -14.84 -17.25
C TRP A 192 -2.12 -14.26 -17.74
N GLU A 193 -2.19 -13.20 -18.53
CA GLU A 193 -1.03 -12.40 -18.92
C GLU A 193 -0.95 -11.16 -18.04
N ILE A 194 0.17 -10.98 -17.35
CA ILE A 194 0.39 -9.79 -16.51
C ILE A 194 0.81 -8.65 -17.42
N LEU A 195 -0.02 -7.63 -17.51
CA LEU A 195 0.22 -6.46 -18.36
C LEU A 195 1.12 -5.44 -17.65
N SER A 196 0.87 -5.22 -16.36
CA SER A 196 1.68 -4.34 -15.53
C SER A 196 1.66 -4.75 -14.06
N THR A 197 2.76 -4.45 -13.35
CA THR A 197 2.97 -4.72 -11.94
C THR A 197 3.29 -3.40 -11.25
N TRP A 198 2.42 -2.95 -10.35
CA TRP A 198 2.46 -1.59 -9.81
C TRP A 198 3.25 -1.52 -8.51
N ALA A 199 4.26 -0.67 -8.52
CA ALA A 199 5.26 -0.32 -7.54
C ALA A 199 6.58 -1.11 -7.62
N MET A 200 6.60 -2.32 -8.18
CA MET A 200 7.84 -3.10 -8.27
C MET A 200 7.87 -3.99 -9.52
N GLY A 201 8.93 -3.87 -10.30
CA GLY A 201 9.24 -4.77 -11.41
C GLY A 201 8.82 -4.29 -12.80
N ASP A 202 8.14 -3.15 -12.94
CA ASP A 202 7.74 -2.60 -14.24
C ASP A 202 8.03 -1.10 -14.33
N THR A 203 8.13 -0.60 -15.55
CA THR A 203 8.41 0.81 -15.86
C THR A 203 7.14 1.65 -15.91
N LEU A 204 7.28 2.99 -15.90
CA LEU A 204 6.16 3.92 -16.05
C LEU A 204 5.42 3.71 -17.39
N GLU A 205 6.14 3.36 -18.46
CA GLU A 205 5.58 3.08 -19.79
C GLU A 205 4.68 1.84 -19.77
N GLU A 206 5.07 0.81 -19.05
CA GLU A 206 4.25 -0.40 -18.87
C GLU A 206 3.00 -0.10 -18.06
N LEU A 207 3.13 0.68 -16.97
CA LEU A 207 1.99 1.14 -16.19
C LEU A 207 1.04 2.00 -17.05
N GLY A 208 1.57 2.80 -17.96
CA GLY A 208 0.79 3.62 -18.90
C GLY A 208 -0.22 2.83 -19.73
N ARG A 209 0.05 1.55 -19.96
CA ARG A 209 -0.81 0.63 -20.72
C ARG A 209 -1.92 -0.01 -19.88
N ALA A 210 -2.07 0.36 -18.63
CA ALA A 210 -3.04 -0.25 -17.70
C ALA A 210 -4.49 -0.28 -18.22
N GLY A 211 -4.84 0.67 -19.12
CA GLY A 211 -6.14 0.69 -19.79
C GLY A 211 -6.45 -0.53 -20.67
N GLU A 212 -5.43 -1.29 -21.14
CA GLU A 212 -5.61 -2.50 -21.93
C GLU A 212 -6.09 -3.72 -21.10
N ALA A 213 -5.96 -3.69 -19.79
CA ALA A 213 -6.30 -4.83 -18.93
C ALA A 213 -7.82 -5.09 -18.90
N GLU A 214 -8.20 -6.36 -18.95
CA GLU A 214 -9.59 -6.80 -18.80
C GLU A 214 -10.07 -6.65 -17.33
N VAL A 215 -9.17 -6.89 -16.38
CA VAL A 215 -9.43 -6.85 -14.95
C VAL A 215 -8.18 -6.41 -14.18
N ASN A 216 -8.34 -5.83 -13.01
CA ASN A 216 -7.25 -5.52 -12.09
C ASN A 216 -7.27 -6.48 -10.89
N LEU A 217 -6.10 -6.92 -10.43
CA LEU A 217 -5.95 -7.68 -9.18
C LEU A 217 -5.20 -6.82 -8.16
N VAL A 218 -5.89 -6.46 -7.10
CA VAL A 218 -5.34 -5.74 -5.94
C VAL A 218 -4.77 -6.76 -4.97
N VAL A 219 -3.45 -6.83 -4.85
CA VAL A 219 -2.77 -7.85 -4.05
C VAL A 219 -2.41 -7.39 -2.63
N SER A 220 -2.47 -6.09 -2.36
CA SER A 220 -2.42 -5.49 -1.02
C SER A 220 -3.31 -4.24 -0.99
N SER A 221 -3.65 -3.76 0.21
CA SER A 221 -4.49 -2.55 0.39
C SER A 221 -3.95 -1.33 -0.36
N VAL A 222 -2.64 -1.25 -0.54
CA VAL A 222 -1.95 -0.19 -1.32
C VAL A 222 -2.53 -0.03 -2.72
N GLY A 223 -2.99 -1.10 -3.35
CA GLY A 223 -3.50 -1.07 -4.73
C GLY A 223 -4.92 -0.52 -4.87
N ILE A 224 -5.68 -0.34 -3.78
CA ILE A 224 -7.11 0.04 -3.83
C ILE A 224 -7.34 1.42 -4.46
N PRO A 225 -6.63 2.49 -4.08
CA PRO A 225 -6.81 3.80 -4.69
C PRO A 225 -6.57 3.81 -6.20
N ALA A 226 -5.50 3.17 -6.66
CA ALA A 226 -5.21 3.04 -8.09
C ALA A 226 -6.29 2.23 -8.82
N ALA A 227 -6.79 1.14 -8.22
CA ALA A 227 -7.87 0.34 -8.79
C ALA A 227 -9.16 1.16 -8.99
N ASN A 228 -9.50 2.01 -8.02
CA ASN A 228 -10.65 2.89 -8.11
C ASN A 228 -10.48 3.92 -9.25
N VAL A 229 -9.31 4.55 -9.36
CA VAL A 229 -9.02 5.47 -10.47
C VAL A 229 -9.11 4.76 -11.84
N LEU A 230 -8.51 3.57 -11.99
CA LEU A 230 -8.57 2.82 -13.25
C LEU A 230 -10.00 2.36 -13.59
N ARG A 231 -10.81 2.06 -12.58
CA ARG A 231 -12.22 1.75 -12.75
C ARG A 231 -13.02 2.96 -13.21
N GLU A 232 -12.80 4.13 -12.60
CA GLU A 232 -13.45 5.39 -13.02
C GLU A 232 -13.05 5.79 -14.45
N LYS A 233 -11.76 5.72 -14.77
CA LYS A 233 -11.25 6.11 -16.11
C LYS A 233 -11.63 5.14 -17.21
N PHE A 234 -11.60 3.85 -16.97
CA PHE A 234 -11.65 2.83 -18.04
C PHE A 234 -12.73 1.77 -17.83
N GLY A 235 -13.53 1.85 -16.77
CA GLY A 235 -14.51 0.81 -16.44
C GLY A 235 -13.87 -0.54 -16.12
N THR A 236 -12.57 -0.60 -15.79
CA THR A 236 -11.88 -1.86 -15.50
C THR A 236 -12.31 -2.38 -14.14
N PRO A 237 -12.98 -3.52 -14.05
CA PRO A 237 -13.33 -4.12 -12.76
C PRO A 237 -12.07 -4.53 -12.02
N PHE A 238 -12.16 -4.65 -10.70
CA PHE A 238 -11.04 -5.13 -9.90
C PHE A 238 -11.45 -6.16 -8.86
N LEU A 239 -10.50 -6.98 -8.50
CA LEU A 239 -10.57 -8.00 -7.49
C LEU A 239 -9.57 -7.72 -6.39
N VAL A 240 -9.91 -7.98 -5.13
CA VAL A 240 -8.98 -7.84 -4.01
C VAL A 240 -8.63 -9.22 -3.45
N GLY A 241 -7.35 -9.57 -3.48
CA GLY A 241 -6.84 -10.83 -2.93
C GLY A 241 -5.41 -11.11 -3.40
N THR A 242 -4.63 -11.78 -2.55
CA THR A 242 -3.25 -12.16 -2.86
C THR A 242 -3.21 -13.61 -3.36
N PRO A 243 -2.60 -13.91 -4.51
CA PRO A 243 -2.47 -15.28 -5.02
C PRO A 243 -1.40 -16.05 -4.24
N VAL A 244 -1.72 -16.40 -2.99
CA VAL A 244 -0.89 -17.25 -2.16
C VAL A 244 -0.95 -18.70 -2.65
N GLU A 245 0.06 -19.50 -2.33
CA GLU A 245 0.17 -20.87 -2.79
C GLU A 245 -1.03 -21.73 -2.37
N GLY A 246 -1.61 -22.42 -3.36
CA GLY A 246 -2.81 -23.22 -3.19
C GLY A 246 -4.12 -22.45 -3.26
N TYR A 247 -4.09 -21.18 -3.68
CA TYR A 247 -5.23 -20.28 -3.78
C TYR A 247 -5.38 -19.61 -5.15
N GLU A 248 -4.41 -19.82 -5.99
CA GLU A 248 -4.34 -19.27 -7.34
C GLU A 248 -5.51 -19.71 -8.23
N GLY A 249 -6.10 -20.89 -7.98
CA GLY A 249 -7.26 -21.37 -8.70
C GLY A 249 -8.50 -20.52 -8.43
N GLU A 250 -8.82 -20.35 -7.17
CA GLU A 250 -9.96 -19.56 -6.71
C GLU A 250 -9.85 -18.09 -7.14
N ILE A 251 -8.65 -17.52 -7.08
CA ILE A 251 -8.41 -16.17 -7.59
C ILE A 251 -8.62 -16.11 -9.10
N SER A 252 -8.12 -17.10 -9.86
CA SER A 252 -8.33 -17.15 -11.32
C SER A 252 -9.81 -17.23 -11.69
N ASP A 253 -10.56 -18.12 -11.03
CA ASP A 253 -12.01 -18.28 -11.28
C ASP A 253 -12.77 -16.97 -10.96
N ALA A 254 -12.31 -16.27 -9.94
CA ALA A 254 -12.91 -15.03 -9.54
C ALA A 254 -12.58 -13.86 -10.48
N LEU A 255 -11.35 -13.82 -11.00
CA LEU A 255 -10.96 -12.87 -12.03
C LEU A 255 -11.78 -13.06 -13.30
N GLU A 256 -12.05 -14.31 -13.71
CA GLU A 256 -12.92 -14.59 -14.85
C GLU A 256 -14.33 -14.03 -14.65
N LYS A 257 -14.91 -14.24 -13.47
CA LYS A 257 -16.24 -13.70 -13.14
C LYS A 257 -16.26 -12.16 -13.12
N ALA A 258 -15.21 -11.53 -12.57
CA ALA A 258 -15.09 -10.09 -12.57
C ALA A 258 -14.98 -9.52 -13.99
N ALA A 259 -14.23 -10.18 -14.86
CA ALA A 259 -14.07 -9.79 -16.27
C ALA A 259 -15.37 -9.89 -17.09
N GLU A 260 -16.27 -10.82 -16.74
CA GLU A 260 -17.59 -10.97 -17.39
C GLU A 260 -18.58 -9.85 -17.01
N SER A 261 -18.29 -9.07 -15.97
CA SER A 261 -19.16 -8.01 -15.46
C SER A 261 -18.43 -6.65 -15.45
N PRO A 262 -18.07 -6.12 -16.62
CA PRO A 262 -17.38 -4.83 -16.70
C PRO A 262 -18.28 -3.72 -16.11
N CYS A 263 -17.67 -2.79 -15.41
CA CYS A 263 -18.35 -1.59 -14.93
C CYS A 263 -18.49 -0.58 -16.08
N GLU A 264 -19.56 0.20 -16.09
CA GLU A 264 -19.61 1.38 -16.97
C GLU A 264 -18.56 2.39 -16.48
N ALA A 265 -17.70 2.85 -17.40
CA ALA A 265 -16.80 3.96 -17.14
C ALA A 265 -17.67 5.21 -16.89
N PHE A 266 -17.33 6.01 -15.90
CA PHE A 266 -17.98 7.29 -15.73
C PHE A 266 -17.58 8.17 -16.91
N GLU A 267 -18.58 8.72 -17.64
CA GLU A 267 -18.31 9.72 -18.68
C GLU A 267 -17.53 10.88 -18.03
N ASP A 268 -16.45 11.29 -18.68
CA ASP A 268 -15.60 12.41 -18.27
C ASP A 268 -16.47 13.60 -17.87
N LYS A 269 -16.67 13.80 -16.58
CA LYS A 269 -16.94 15.14 -16.09
C LYS A 269 -15.64 15.90 -16.35
N LYS A 270 -15.61 16.69 -17.46
CA LYS A 270 -14.56 17.66 -17.71
C LYS A 270 -14.24 18.33 -16.37
N GLU A 271 -13.11 18.01 -15.81
CA GLU A 271 -12.60 18.72 -14.65
C GLU A 271 -12.48 20.18 -15.05
N ASN A 272 -13.51 20.97 -14.66
CA ASN A 272 -13.32 22.40 -14.60
C ASN A 272 -12.23 22.60 -13.54
N SER A 273 -11.09 23.09 -13.97
CA SER A 273 -9.94 23.47 -13.16
C SER A 273 -10.27 24.68 -12.25
N THR A 274 -11.28 24.50 -11.41
CA THR A 274 -11.56 25.39 -10.30
C THR A 274 -10.68 24.93 -9.15
N GLU A 275 -9.92 25.85 -8.57
CA GLU A 275 -9.09 25.64 -7.39
C GLU A 275 -9.88 24.88 -6.30
N LYS A 276 -9.56 23.60 -6.11
CA LYS A 276 -10.19 22.77 -5.09
C LYS A 276 -9.62 23.13 -3.73
N SER A 277 -10.46 23.35 -2.74
CA SER A 277 -10.02 23.59 -1.36
C SER A 277 -9.43 22.31 -0.74
N GLY A 278 -8.55 22.44 0.26
CA GLY A 278 -7.98 21.30 0.97
C GLY A 278 -9.01 20.31 1.52
N ALA A 279 -10.20 20.81 1.94
CA ALA A 279 -11.31 19.97 2.39
C ALA A 279 -11.98 19.17 1.24
N GLN A 280 -11.98 19.68 0.00
CA GLN A 280 -12.46 18.95 -1.17
C GLN A 280 -11.47 17.84 -1.58
N ILE A 281 -10.17 18.12 -1.46
CA ILE A 281 -9.11 17.13 -1.74
C ILE A 281 -9.19 15.97 -0.74
N SER A 282 -9.39 16.24 0.56
CA SER A 282 -9.51 15.17 1.57
C SER A 282 -10.75 14.30 1.36
N GLY A 283 -11.89 14.88 0.99
CA GLY A 283 -13.11 14.13 0.68
C GLY A 283 -12.97 13.22 -0.54
N GLU A 284 -12.30 13.70 -1.59
CA GLU A 284 -12.00 12.88 -2.78
C GLU A 284 -11.02 11.75 -2.48
N GLN A 285 -10.07 11.97 -1.60
CA GLN A 285 -9.13 10.94 -1.16
C GLN A 285 -9.81 9.84 -0.34
N GLU A 286 -10.78 10.19 0.53
CA GLU A 286 -11.58 9.19 1.25
C GLU A 286 -12.37 8.28 0.31
N GLU A 287 -12.92 8.82 -0.79
CA GLU A 287 -13.63 8.03 -1.80
C GLU A 287 -12.72 6.98 -2.47
N LEU A 288 -11.43 7.29 -2.67
CA LEU A 288 -10.47 6.37 -3.28
C LEU A 288 -10.22 5.10 -2.44
N TRP A 289 -10.51 5.14 -1.14
CA TRP A 289 -10.35 4.00 -0.23
C TRP A 289 -11.60 3.14 -0.11
N LYS A 290 -12.69 3.46 -0.80
CA LYS A 290 -13.90 2.64 -0.76
C LYS A 290 -13.72 1.37 -1.58
N VAL A 291 -14.04 0.25 -0.96
CA VAL A 291 -14.10 -1.04 -1.63
C VAL A 291 -15.56 -1.39 -1.88
N ILE A 292 -15.90 -1.70 -3.12
CA ILE A 292 -17.24 -2.17 -3.45
C ILE A 292 -17.35 -3.63 -3.01
N PRO A 293 -18.29 -3.96 -2.11
CA PRO A 293 -18.37 -5.29 -1.48
C PRO A 293 -18.42 -6.47 -2.45
N ASP A 294 -19.03 -6.28 -3.62
CA ASP A 294 -19.16 -7.33 -4.64
C ASP A 294 -17.85 -7.62 -5.41
N GLN A 295 -16.86 -6.74 -5.27
CA GLN A 295 -15.54 -6.86 -5.91
C GLN A 295 -14.46 -7.36 -4.96
N VAL A 296 -14.78 -7.45 -3.68
CA VAL A 296 -13.88 -8.03 -2.67
C VAL A 296 -14.05 -9.53 -2.68
N ILE A 297 -13.17 -10.22 -3.35
CA ILE A 297 -13.08 -11.66 -3.18
C ILE A 297 -12.08 -11.97 -2.07
N TYR A 298 -12.50 -11.70 -0.87
CA TYR A 298 -12.11 -12.54 0.23
C TYR A 298 -12.87 -13.84 0.06
N LEU A 299 -12.17 -14.88 -0.27
CA LEU A 299 -12.73 -16.21 -0.22
C LEU A 299 -12.96 -16.71 1.22
N ARG A 300 -12.66 -15.87 2.19
CA ARG A 300 -13.22 -15.91 3.55
C ARG A 300 -14.69 -15.47 3.47
N LYS A 301 -15.56 -16.35 2.93
CA LYS A 301 -16.99 -16.05 2.80
C LYS A 301 -17.58 -15.68 4.16
N LYS A 302 -18.39 -14.60 4.19
CA LYS A 302 -19.20 -14.23 5.36
C LYS A 302 -20.05 -15.40 5.86
N ASP A 303 -20.44 -16.30 4.96
CA ASP A 303 -21.27 -17.48 5.21
C ASP A 303 -20.48 -18.79 5.32
N SER A 304 -19.16 -18.74 5.60
CA SER A 304 -18.39 -19.94 5.91
C SER A 304 -19.07 -20.66 7.09
N PRO A 305 -19.21 -22.02 7.06
CA PRO A 305 -19.70 -22.78 8.22
C PRO A 305 -18.89 -22.56 9.50
N LEU A 306 -17.72 -21.92 9.37
CA LEU A 306 -16.85 -21.50 10.45
C LEU A 306 -17.07 -20.03 10.83
N SER A 307 -17.90 -19.25 10.09
CA SER A 307 -18.31 -17.91 10.47
C SER A 307 -19.31 -18.00 11.62
N GLY A 308 -19.00 -17.41 12.74
CA GLY A 308 -19.81 -17.34 13.95
C GLY A 308 -18.97 -16.87 15.10
N PHE A 309 -19.59 -16.30 16.13
CA PHE A 309 -18.88 -15.86 17.33
C PHE A 309 -17.97 -16.96 17.86
N ILE A 310 -16.66 -16.75 17.83
CA ILE A 310 -15.65 -17.72 18.22
C ILE A 310 -15.00 -17.21 19.48
N PRO A 311 -15.20 -17.87 20.63
CA PRO A 311 -14.62 -17.45 21.90
C PRO A 311 -13.09 -17.43 21.87
N THR A 312 -12.47 -18.34 21.09
CA THR A 312 -11.01 -18.44 20.92
C THR A 312 -10.67 -18.93 19.54
N PRO A 313 -9.95 -18.16 18.70
CA PRO A 313 -9.47 -18.64 17.41
C PRO A 313 -8.41 -19.74 17.59
N ASP A 314 -8.30 -20.65 16.63
CA ASP A 314 -7.22 -21.64 16.60
C ASP A 314 -5.88 -20.97 16.23
N ILE A 315 -5.93 -19.99 15.32
CA ILE A 315 -4.77 -19.29 14.78
C ILE A 315 -5.06 -17.79 14.73
N THR A 316 -4.11 -16.98 15.14
CA THR A 316 -4.13 -15.53 15.05
C THR A 316 -3.06 -15.08 14.04
N LEU A 317 -3.47 -14.35 13.01
CA LEU A 317 -2.57 -13.71 12.05
C LEU A 317 -2.46 -12.22 12.37
N ILE A 318 -1.26 -11.64 12.22
CA ILE A 318 -1.04 -10.19 12.43
C ILE A 318 -0.37 -9.64 11.19
N GLY A 319 -0.96 -8.63 10.54
CA GLY A 319 -0.34 -7.97 9.38
C GLY A 319 -1.31 -7.25 8.46
N GLU A 320 -0.91 -7.11 7.20
CA GLU A 320 -1.65 -6.42 6.17
C GLU A 320 -2.94 -7.19 5.80
N PRO A 321 -4.10 -6.51 5.72
CA PRO A 321 -5.39 -7.21 5.69
C PRO A 321 -5.63 -8.05 4.44
N VAL A 322 -5.12 -7.67 3.26
CA VAL A 322 -5.35 -8.42 2.01
C VAL A 322 -4.50 -9.68 1.97
N THR A 323 -3.21 -9.55 2.27
CA THR A 323 -2.26 -10.68 2.27
C THR A 323 -2.60 -11.69 3.35
N MET A 324 -2.81 -11.20 4.58
CA MET A 324 -3.18 -12.06 5.72
C MET A 324 -4.60 -12.62 5.60
N GLY A 325 -5.52 -11.86 5.00
CA GLY A 325 -6.87 -12.34 4.71
C GLY A 325 -6.87 -13.49 3.71
N SER A 326 -6.05 -13.40 2.66
CA SER A 326 -5.88 -14.47 1.67
C SER A 326 -5.24 -15.72 2.29
N LEU A 327 -4.21 -15.53 3.13
CA LEU A 327 -3.58 -16.62 3.89
C LEU A 327 -4.58 -17.29 4.84
N ALA A 328 -5.38 -16.48 5.55
CA ALA A 328 -6.42 -16.99 6.43
C ALA A 328 -7.44 -17.86 5.68
N ALA A 329 -7.84 -17.42 4.48
CA ALA A 329 -8.77 -18.18 3.64
C ALA A 329 -8.21 -19.58 3.29
N VAL A 330 -6.94 -19.66 2.89
CA VAL A 330 -6.26 -20.95 2.62
C VAL A 330 -6.24 -21.84 3.85
N ILE A 331 -5.86 -21.28 5.00
CA ILE A 331 -5.79 -22.02 6.27
C ILE A 331 -7.19 -22.57 6.64
N GLU A 332 -8.21 -21.76 6.54
CA GLU A 332 -9.59 -22.15 6.85
C GLU A 332 -10.10 -23.23 5.91
N GLN A 333 -9.83 -23.14 4.61
CA GLN A 333 -10.25 -24.14 3.63
C GLN A 333 -9.48 -25.46 3.78
N LYS A 334 -8.15 -25.38 3.81
CA LYS A 334 -7.27 -26.57 3.76
C LYS A 334 -7.22 -27.32 5.09
N TYR A 335 -7.14 -26.57 6.20
CA TYR A 335 -6.92 -27.18 7.52
C TYR A 335 -8.15 -27.19 8.43
N ARG A 336 -9.27 -26.56 8.00
CA ARG A 336 -10.50 -26.44 8.78
C ARG A 336 -10.26 -25.80 10.16
N LYS A 337 -9.35 -24.85 10.24
CA LYS A 337 -8.99 -24.09 11.44
C LYS A 337 -9.67 -22.74 11.40
N LYS A 338 -10.04 -22.23 12.58
CA LYS A 338 -10.59 -20.90 12.73
C LYS A 338 -9.47 -19.88 12.85
N VAL A 339 -9.50 -18.86 12.00
CA VAL A 339 -8.45 -17.85 11.93
C VAL A 339 -9.02 -16.48 12.30
N GLN A 340 -8.35 -15.76 13.19
CA GLN A 340 -8.59 -14.35 13.47
C GLN A 340 -7.46 -13.52 12.88
N LEU A 341 -7.80 -12.40 12.25
CA LEU A 341 -6.85 -11.41 11.77
C LEU A 341 -6.86 -10.19 12.70
N LEU A 342 -5.68 -9.82 13.17
CA LEU A 342 -5.43 -8.57 13.89
C LEU A 342 -4.61 -7.64 12.99
N CYS A 343 -5.12 -6.43 12.76
CA CYS A 343 -4.48 -5.46 11.89
C CYS A 343 -4.13 -4.19 12.68
N SER A 344 -2.89 -3.73 12.57
CA SER A 344 -2.43 -2.48 13.20
C SER A 344 -2.25 -1.35 12.19
N LEU A 345 -2.59 -1.59 10.92
CA LEU A 345 -2.53 -0.61 9.84
C LEU A 345 -3.83 0.20 9.74
N GLU A 346 -3.77 1.29 9.02
CA GLU A 346 -4.96 1.98 8.52
C GLU A 346 -5.62 1.10 7.46
N ILE A 347 -6.91 0.87 7.61
CA ILE A 347 -7.62 -0.07 6.76
C ILE A 347 -8.75 0.59 5.99
N THR A 348 -8.97 0.06 4.80
CA THR A 348 -10.17 0.33 4.02
C THR A 348 -11.36 -0.41 4.61
N GLU A 349 -12.51 0.26 4.71
CA GLU A 349 -13.74 -0.34 5.18
C GLU A 349 -14.13 -1.54 4.29
N GLY A 350 -14.57 -2.62 4.91
CA GLY A 350 -14.99 -3.86 4.22
C GLY A 350 -13.88 -4.90 4.03
N LEU A 351 -12.62 -4.60 4.38
CA LEU A 351 -11.52 -5.57 4.27
C LEU A 351 -11.47 -6.57 5.42
N LEU A 352 -12.02 -6.27 6.57
CA LEU A 352 -12.03 -7.15 7.72
C LEU A 352 -13.43 -7.78 7.93
N ARG A 353 -13.47 -9.01 8.41
CA ARG A 353 -14.72 -9.66 8.85
C ARG A 353 -15.06 -9.21 10.28
N GLN A 354 -16.26 -9.59 10.74
CA GLN A 354 -16.76 -9.24 12.06
C GLN A 354 -15.88 -9.79 13.21
N GLU A 355 -15.24 -10.93 12.99
CA GLU A 355 -14.33 -11.56 13.95
C GLU A 355 -12.90 -11.03 13.93
N ASP A 356 -12.53 -10.28 12.90
CA ASP A 356 -11.22 -9.64 12.76
C ASP A 356 -11.24 -8.26 13.46
N GLU A 357 -10.08 -7.77 13.86
CA GLU A 357 -10.03 -6.51 14.61
C GLU A 357 -8.89 -5.60 14.14
N VAL A 358 -9.18 -4.30 14.13
CA VAL A 358 -8.15 -3.26 14.06
C VAL A 358 -7.64 -3.00 15.47
N ILE A 359 -6.36 -3.20 15.70
CA ILE A 359 -5.74 -3.00 17.00
C ILE A 359 -4.78 -1.82 16.93
N ARG A 360 -5.03 -0.80 17.72
CA ARG A 360 -4.17 0.37 17.83
C ARG A 360 -3.47 0.37 19.18
N GLY A 361 -2.13 0.35 19.15
CA GLY A 361 -1.28 0.39 20.33
C GLY A 361 -0.85 -0.99 20.85
N GLU A 362 0.35 -1.00 21.41
CA GLU A 362 1.04 -2.21 21.90
C GLU A 362 0.29 -2.91 23.02
N GLU A 363 -0.22 -2.15 24.02
CA GLU A 363 -0.94 -2.73 25.16
C GLU A 363 -2.24 -3.45 24.73
N ALA A 364 -2.93 -2.91 23.72
CA ALA A 364 -4.14 -3.52 23.18
C ALA A 364 -3.81 -4.81 22.42
N MET A 365 -2.72 -4.81 21.67
CA MET A 365 -2.23 -5.99 20.96
C MET A 365 -1.82 -7.07 21.95
N GLU A 366 -1.00 -6.75 22.95
CA GLU A 366 -0.58 -7.67 24.01
C GLU A 366 -1.78 -8.31 24.71
N GLU A 367 -2.79 -7.52 25.09
CA GLU A 367 -4.00 -8.02 25.74
C GLU A 367 -4.75 -9.03 24.86
N LYS A 368 -4.88 -8.77 23.57
CA LYS A 368 -5.52 -9.69 22.62
C LYS A 368 -4.74 -10.99 22.44
N LEU A 369 -3.43 -10.92 22.50
CA LEU A 369 -2.57 -12.09 22.31
C LEU A 369 -2.50 -13.01 23.53
N LYS A 370 -2.91 -12.58 24.72
CA LYS A 370 -2.83 -13.39 25.96
C LYS A 370 -3.45 -14.79 25.85
N THR A 371 -4.48 -14.94 25.05
CA THR A 371 -5.19 -16.22 24.87
C THR A 371 -4.88 -16.91 23.55
N ALA A 372 -4.03 -16.32 22.72
CA ALA A 372 -3.66 -16.88 21.42
C ALA A 372 -2.81 -18.15 21.58
N ARG A 373 -3.10 -19.19 20.81
CA ARG A 373 -2.39 -20.48 20.84
C ARG A 373 -1.35 -20.61 19.75
N ILE A 374 -1.72 -20.20 18.53
CA ILE A 374 -0.85 -20.17 17.36
C ILE A 374 -0.88 -18.75 16.82
N ILE A 375 0.28 -18.15 16.65
CA ILE A 375 0.45 -16.79 16.16
C ILE A 375 1.33 -16.83 14.92
N VAL A 376 0.91 -16.19 13.84
CA VAL A 376 1.70 -15.96 12.64
C VAL A 376 1.85 -14.44 12.48
N ALA A 377 3.06 -13.95 12.61
CA ALA A 377 3.33 -12.52 12.60
C ALA A 377 4.79 -12.22 12.26
N ASP A 378 5.10 -10.93 12.06
CA ASP A 378 6.48 -10.47 12.00
C ASP A 378 7.22 -10.81 13.30
N PRO A 379 8.51 -11.24 13.23
CA PRO A 379 9.29 -11.63 14.40
C PRO A 379 9.35 -10.59 15.52
N LEU A 380 9.23 -9.29 15.19
CA LEU A 380 9.23 -8.22 16.20
C LEU A 380 7.98 -8.17 17.09
N TYR A 381 6.92 -8.92 16.75
CA TYR A 381 5.78 -9.14 17.67
C TYR A 381 6.08 -10.15 18.78
N ARG A 382 7.10 -11.01 18.62
CA ARG A 382 7.39 -12.10 19.57
C ARG A 382 7.54 -11.66 21.02
N PRO A 383 8.18 -10.51 21.35
CA PRO A 383 8.35 -10.07 22.74
C PRO A 383 7.05 -9.81 23.52
N ILE A 384 5.94 -9.52 22.83
CA ILE A 384 4.62 -9.28 23.44
C ILE A 384 3.69 -10.49 23.36
N CYS A 385 4.17 -11.61 22.79
CA CYS A 385 3.40 -12.84 22.70
C CYS A 385 3.55 -13.72 23.94
N PRO A 386 2.51 -14.51 24.32
CA PRO A 386 2.63 -15.47 25.42
C PRO A 386 3.70 -16.53 25.13
N GLU A 387 4.49 -16.89 26.15
CA GLU A 387 5.49 -17.97 26.03
C GLU A 387 4.86 -19.33 25.67
N SER A 388 3.60 -19.53 26.04
CA SER A 388 2.84 -20.75 25.75
C SER A 388 2.34 -20.84 24.30
N ALA A 389 2.39 -19.75 23.54
CA ALA A 389 1.94 -19.73 22.14
C ALA A 389 3.00 -20.30 21.20
N THR A 390 2.55 -21.06 20.21
CA THR A 390 3.40 -21.44 19.06
C THR A 390 3.47 -20.26 18.12
N PHE A 391 4.68 -19.73 17.90
CA PHE A 391 4.91 -18.55 17.06
C PHE A 391 5.57 -18.96 15.74
N TYR A 392 4.93 -18.59 14.63
CA TYR A 392 5.47 -18.73 13.28
C TYR A 392 5.87 -17.37 12.74
N GLU A 393 7.13 -17.26 12.36
CA GLU A 393 7.71 -16.01 11.84
C GLU A 393 7.26 -15.78 10.40
N MET A 394 6.72 -14.61 10.13
CA MET A 394 6.39 -14.11 8.81
C MET A 394 6.83 -12.64 8.70
N PRO A 395 8.11 -12.41 8.34
CA PRO A 395 8.66 -11.06 8.27
C PRO A 395 7.88 -10.16 7.31
N HIS A 396 7.61 -8.93 7.75
CA HIS A 396 6.94 -7.90 7.01
C HIS A 396 7.84 -6.66 6.92
N ILE A 397 8.32 -6.33 5.73
CA ILE A 397 9.32 -5.26 5.54
C ILE A 397 8.81 -3.92 6.07
N ALA A 398 7.54 -3.59 5.85
CA ALA A 398 6.95 -2.35 6.38
C ALA A 398 6.97 -2.25 7.92
N PHE A 399 7.21 -3.35 8.63
CA PHE A 399 7.24 -3.39 10.10
C PHE A 399 8.66 -3.57 10.65
N SER A 400 9.42 -4.50 10.09
CA SER A 400 10.77 -4.85 10.58
C SER A 400 11.91 -4.36 9.69
N GLY A 401 11.61 -3.70 8.57
CA GLY A 401 12.61 -3.25 7.62
C GLY A 401 13.47 -4.39 7.11
N ARG A 402 14.76 -4.15 6.95
CA ARG A 402 15.74 -5.11 6.43
C ARG A 402 16.23 -6.15 7.45
N ILE A 403 15.82 -6.07 8.70
CA ILE A 403 16.36 -6.90 9.79
C ILE A 403 16.24 -8.39 9.46
N TYR A 404 15.11 -8.80 8.90
CA TYR A 404 14.83 -10.21 8.58
C TYR A 404 14.88 -10.53 7.08
N LEU A 405 15.42 -9.65 6.25
CA LEU A 405 15.47 -9.83 4.79
C LEU A 405 16.14 -11.17 4.39
N LYS A 406 17.18 -11.59 5.09
CA LYS A 406 17.86 -12.89 4.85
C LYS A 406 16.92 -14.08 5.09
N ASN A 407 15.98 -13.97 6.01
CA ASN A 407 15.00 -15.02 6.30
C ASN A 407 14.00 -15.18 5.15
N LEU A 408 13.58 -14.08 4.53
CA LEU A 408 12.70 -14.09 3.36
C LEU A 408 13.33 -14.85 2.17
N TYR A 409 14.64 -14.74 1.97
CA TYR A 409 15.35 -15.53 0.94
C TYR A 409 15.50 -17.01 1.28
N ASN A 410 15.51 -17.37 2.56
CA ASN A 410 15.69 -18.76 3.02
C ASN A 410 14.39 -19.57 3.01
N PHE A 411 13.22 -18.93 3.08
CA PHE A 411 11.91 -19.60 2.93
C PHE A 411 11.77 -20.37 1.62
N ARG A 412 12.57 -20.05 0.60
CA ARG A 412 12.60 -20.75 -0.71
C ARG A 412 13.42 -22.03 -0.74
N LYS A 413 14.30 -22.28 0.24
CA LYS A 413 15.17 -23.47 0.22
C LYS A 413 14.58 -24.68 0.94
N THR A 414 13.41 -24.51 1.55
CA THR A 414 12.73 -25.54 2.35
C THR A 414 11.41 -26.03 1.74
N THR A 415 11.01 -25.52 0.60
CA THR A 415 9.93 -26.03 -0.26
C THR A 415 10.51 -26.43 -1.61
#